data_30eda0eafb44ffd2c95e10c3b68eea57
#
_entry.id   30eda0eafb44ffd2c95e10c3b68eea57
#
_cell.length_a   1.000
_cell.length_b   1.000
_cell.length_c   1.000
_cell.angle_alpha   90.00
_cell.angle_beta   90.00
_cell.angle_gamma   90.00
#
_symmetry.space_group_name_H-M   'P 1'
#
loop_
_entity.id
_entity.type
_entity.pdbx_description
1 polymer ?
#
loop_
_entity_poly.entity_id
_entity_poly.type
_entity_poly.pdbx_seq_one_letter_code
_entity_poly.pdbx_strand_id
1 'polypeptide(L)'
;GAITESKAAKTDKNQPNIIYIMVDDAGYGDFGCYGQKLFTTPNIDRMATEGMRFTQHYSGSTVCAPTRCSIMNGVHTGHAYVRGNREVQPEGQAPIPANMITIPKLLKEAGYATGMFGKWGLGAPGSSGDPVNQGWDEFFGYNCQRQAHTFYPKHLWHNDNKVMLDGKAYSHDLIQKQALKFIRDNAKKPFFAYLPITIPHAAMQCPEEDVAPFRKKFPQFEDKI
;
A
#
# COMPACT_ATOMS: atom_id res chain seq x y z
N GLY A 1 30.01 -2.12 -31.43
CA GLY A 1 29.33 -1.57 -30.29
C GLY A 1 29.60 -2.45 -29.08
N ALA A 2 30.31 -1.91 -28.09
CA ALA A 2 30.61 -2.63 -26.85
C ALA A 2 29.34 -2.75 -26.02
N ILE A 3 28.94 -3.97 -25.71
CA ILE A 3 27.91 -4.26 -24.72
C ILE A 3 28.57 -4.01 -23.35
N THR A 4 28.25 -2.90 -22.70
CA THR A 4 28.62 -2.66 -21.32
C THR A 4 27.79 -3.61 -20.45
N GLU A 5 28.40 -4.64 -19.92
CA GLU A 5 27.84 -5.47 -18.86
C GLU A 5 27.47 -4.56 -17.68
N SER A 6 26.21 -4.49 -17.38
CA SER A 6 25.71 -3.88 -16.14
C SER A 6 26.28 -4.68 -14.97
N LYS A 7 27.29 -4.13 -14.28
CA LYS A 7 27.74 -4.68 -13.01
C LYS A 7 26.57 -4.70 -12.04
N ALA A 8 26.12 -5.90 -11.67
CA ALA A 8 25.21 -6.07 -10.57
C ALA A 8 25.78 -5.34 -9.34
N ALA A 9 25.01 -4.41 -8.78
CA ALA A 9 25.41 -3.68 -7.60
C ALA A 9 25.75 -4.71 -6.50
N LYS A 10 26.94 -4.63 -5.91
CA LYS A 10 27.27 -5.44 -4.74
C LYS A 10 26.31 -5.05 -3.64
N THR A 11 25.47 -5.98 -3.20
CA THR A 11 24.61 -5.77 -2.03
C THR A 11 25.51 -5.56 -0.82
N ASP A 12 25.46 -4.36 -0.25
CA ASP A 12 26.13 -4.06 1.01
C ASP A 12 25.42 -4.85 2.11
N LYS A 13 26.15 -5.60 2.93
CA LYS A 13 25.61 -6.39 4.04
C LYS A 13 24.88 -5.53 5.11
N ASN A 14 25.00 -4.21 5.01
CA ASN A 14 24.40 -3.23 5.92
C ASN A 14 23.08 -2.62 5.41
N GLN A 15 22.54 -3.05 4.26
CA GLN A 15 21.26 -2.53 3.75
C GLN A 15 20.10 -3.14 4.55
N PRO A 16 19.31 -2.33 5.29
CA PRO A 16 18.17 -2.84 6.06
C PRO A 16 17.03 -3.22 5.13
N ASN A 17 16.23 -4.21 5.55
CA ASN A 17 14.92 -4.42 4.94
C ASN A 17 13.99 -3.26 5.30
N ILE A 18 13.15 -2.86 4.34
CA ILE A 18 12.22 -1.75 4.50
C ILE A 18 10.79 -2.28 4.33
N ILE A 19 9.98 -2.12 5.35
CA ILE A 19 8.54 -2.38 5.28
C ILE A 19 7.83 -1.06 5.56
N TYR A 20 7.08 -0.55 4.59
CA TYR A 20 6.31 0.68 4.72
C TYR A 20 4.83 0.37 4.65
N ILE A 21 4.12 0.51 5.77
CA ILE A 21 2.69 0.26 5.89
C ILE A 21 1.97 1.60 5.86
N MET A 22 1.07 1.78 4.90
CA MET A 22 0.17 2.93 4.81
C MET A 22 -1.26 2.46 5.00
N VAL A 23 -1.93 3.02 5.99
CA VAL A 23 -3.32 2.70 6.35
C VAL A 23 -4.24 3.74 5.73
N ASP A 24 -5.26 3.29 4.98
CA ASP A 24 -6.17 4.19 4.25
C ASP A 24 -7.25 4.73 5.21
N ASP A 25 -7.31 6.04 5.39
CA ASP A 25 -8.25 6.77 6.26
C ASP A 25 -8.10 6.48 7.77
N ALA A 26 -6.95 6.00 8.25
CA ALA A 26 -6.69 5.94 9.68
C ALA A 26 -6.22 7.29 10.21
N GLY A 27 -6.89 7.78 11.25
CA GLY A 27 -6.55 9.01 11.93
C GLY A 27 -5.56 8.81 13.07
N TYR A 28 -5.01 9.93 13.58
CA TYR A 28 -4.07 9.94 14.70
C TYR A 28 -4.64 9.23 15.95
N GLY A 29 -5.93 9.44 16.25
CA GLY A 29 -6.59 8.87 17.41
C GLY A 29 -7.05 7.41 17.25
N ASP A 30 -6.76 6.75 16.13
CA ASP A 30 -7.20 5.37 15.87
C ASP A 30 -6.23 4.31 16.42
N PHE A 31 -5.10 4.73 16.99
CA PHE A 31 -4.08 3.82 17.54
C PHE A 31 -3.88 4.05 19.03
N GLY A 32 -3.70 2.97 19.80
CA GLY A 32 -3.50 3.02 21.25
C GLY A 32 -2.33 3.91 21.66
N CYS A 33 -1.19 3.82 20.98
CA CYS A 33 0.01 4.64 21.21
C CYS A 33 -0.22 6.14 20.98
N TYR A 34 -1.31 6.52 20.32
CA TYR A 34 -1.73 7.90 20.11
C TYR A 34 -3.01 8.28 20.87
N GLY A 35 -3.48 7.44 21.77
CA GLY A 35 -4.54 7.78 22.72
C GLY A 35 -5.91 7.15 22.46
N GLN A 36 -6.03 6.16 21.55
CA GLN A 36 -7.24 5.36 21.39
C GLN A 36 -7.58 4.63 22.71
N LYS A 37 -8.84 4.73 23.17
CA LYS A 37 -9.29 4.18 24.46
C LYS A 37 -10.41 3.13 24.32
N LEU A 38 -11.09 3.09 23.20
CA LEU A 38 -12.25 2.19 23.00
C LEU A 38 -11.82 0.77 22.68
N PHE A 39 -10.70 0.63 21.94
CA PHE A 39 -10.12 -0.66 21.58
C PHE A 39 -8.59 -0.56 21.61
N THR A 40 -7.92 -1.69 21.50
CA THR A 40 -6.46 -1.79 21.60
C THR A 40 -5.83 -2.11 20.25
N THR A 41 -4.62 -1.60 20.03
CA THR A 41 -3.79 -1.88 18.86
C THR A 41 -2.42 -2.45 19.28
N PRO A 42 -2.40 -3.64 19.94
CA PRO A 42 -1.26 -4.06 20.75
C PRO A 42 0.04 -4.24 19.93
N ASN A 43 -0.05 -4.66 18.69
CA ASN A 43 1.14 -4.84 17.85
C ASN A 43 1.72 -3.48 17.41
N ILE A 44 0.86 -2.50 17.07
CA ILE A 44 1.28 -1.15 16.71
C ILE A 44 1.82 -0.43 17.95
N ASP A 45 1.17 -0.59 19.10
CA ASP A 45 1.60 0.00 20.38
C ASP A 45 2.97 -0.55 20.80
N ARG A 46 3.23 -1.85 20.58
CA ARG A 46 4.54 -2.45 20.80
C ARG A 46 5.59 -1.84 19.88
N MET A 47 5.31 -1.72 18.58
CA MET A 47 6.22 -1.06 17.63
C MET A 47 6.57 0.36 18.05
N ALA A 48 5.60 1.12 18.57
CA ALA A 48 5.81 2.47 19.07
C ALA A 48 6.69 2.50 20.34
N THR A 49 6.66 1.45 21.14
CA THR A 49 7.49 1.31 22.35
C THR A 49 8.92 0.86 22.02
N GLU A 50 9.08 -0.04 21.04
CA GLU A 50 10.37 -0.59 20.63
C GLU A 50 11.11 0.30 19.63
N GLY A 51 10.41 1.23 18.98
CA GLY A 51 10.94 2.08 17.93
C GLY A 51 10.76 3.58 18.20
N MET A 52 10.62 4.34 17.13
CA MET A 52 10.41 5.79 17.18
C MET A 52 8.95 6.14 16.91
N ARG A 53 8.32 6.89 17.82
CA ARG A 53 6.97 7.42 17.69
C ARG A 53 7.01 8.88 17.26
N PHE A 54 6.47 9.18 16.07
CA PHE A 54 6.35 10.54 15.57
C PHE A 54 5.04 11.18 16.06
N THR A 55 5.13 12.35 16.67
CA THR A 55 3.97 13.11 17.15
C THR A 55 3.50 14.18 16.16
N GLN A 56 4.31 14.48 15.15
CA GLN A 56 4.05 15.48 14.11
C GLN A 56 4.41 14.89 12.75
N HIS A 57 3.67 13.87 12.31
CA HIS A 57 3.83 13.24 11.00
C HIS A 57 2.50 13.30 10.26
N TYR A 58 2.50 13.95 9.10
CA TYR A 58 1.29 14.23 8.34
C TYR A 58 1.36 13.60 6.96
N SER A 59 0.20 13.21 6.44
CA SER A 59 0.03 12.84 5.05
C SER A 59 0.31 14.04 4.14
N GLY A 60 0.83 13.80 2.94
CA GLY A 60 1.11 14.85 1.95
C GLY A 60 -0.14 15.54 1.40
N SER A 61 -1.32 14.91 1.53
CA SER A 61 -2.61 15.43 1.11
C SER A 61 -3.74 14.76 1.89
N THR A 62 -4.94 15.34 1.81
CA THR A 62 -6.18 14.80 2.39
C THR A 62 -6.86 13.75 1.51
N VAL A 63 -6.36 13.50 0.28
CA VAL A 63 -6.92 12.55 -0.67
C VAL A 63 -5.88 11.55 -1.16
N CYS A 64 -6.37 10.38 -1.59
CA CYS A 64 -5.58 9.17 -1.82
C CYS A 64 -4.46 9.35 -2.87
N ALA A 65 -4.79 9.66 -4.15
CA ALA A 65 -3.81 9.69 -5.21
C ALA A 65 -2.73 10.77 -5.03
N PRO A 66 -3.05 12.00 -4.61
CA PRO A 66 -2.04 13.01 -4.31
C PRO A 66 -1.07 12.59 -3.20
N THR A 67 -1.58 12.00 -2.11
CA THR A 67 -0.74 11.47 -1.02
C THR A 67 0.20 10.38 -1.54
N ARG A 68 -0.32 9.42 -2.31
CA ARG A 68 0.48 8.32 -2.88
C ARG A 68 1.53 8.84 -3.84
N CYS A 69 1.19 9.83 -4.67
CA CYS A 69 2.14 10.49 -5.57
C CYS A 69 3.25 11.21 -4.79
N SER A 70 2.89 11.98 -3.76
CA SER A 70 3.87 12.69 -2.90
C SER A 70 4.84 11.72 -2.24
N ILE A 71 4.34 10.58 -1.71
CA ILE A 71 5.18 9.55 -1.11
C ILE A 71 6.10 8.93 -2.16
N MET A 72 5.56 8.48 -3.29
CA MET A 72 6.35 7.78 -4.31
C MET A 72 7.46 8.66 -4.92
N ASN A 73 7.22 9.95 -5.03
CA ASN A 73 8.15 10.89 -5.69
C ASN A 73 8.95 11.73 -4.68
N GLY A 74 8.66 11.65 -3.38
CA GLY A 74 9.36 12.40 -2.34
C GLY A 74 9.19 13.91 -2.41
N VAL A 75 8.06 14.41 -2.93
CA VAL A 75 7.80 15.86 -3.12
C VAL A 75 6.54 16.31 -2.41
N HIS A 76 6.52 17.56 -2.00
CA HIS A 76 5.31 18.19 -1.45
C HIS A 76 4.18 18.21 -2.48
N THR A 77 2.93 18.08 -2.07
CA THR A 77 1.75 18.01 -2.96
C THR A 77 1.66 19.18 -3.92
N GLY A 78 2.12 20.38 -3.55
CA GLY A 78 2.22 21.54 -4.43
C GLY A 78 3.13 21.33 -5.65
N HIS A 79 4.06 20.39 -5.60
CA HIS A 79 4.99 20.02 -6.66
C HIS A 79 4.71 18.62 -7.23
N ALA A 80 3.80 17.87 -6.63
CA ALA A 80 3.45 16.53 -7.09
C ALA A 80 2.73 16.60 -8.45
N TYR A 81 2.98 15.59 -9.28
CA TYR A 81 2.33 15.46 -10.58
C TYR A 81 0.83 15.21 -10.45
N VAL A 82 0.43 14.36 -9.50
CA VAL A 82 -0.98 14.07 -9.20
C VAL A 82 -1.42 14.93 -8.02
N ARG A 83 -2.40 15.80 -8.25
CA ARG A 83 -2.93 16.74 -7.24
C ARG A 83 -4.40 16.52 -6.89
N GLY A 84 -5.04 15.53 -7.50
CA GLY A 84 -6.43 15.15 -7.26
C GLY A 84 -6.69 13.74 -7.73
N ASN A 85 -7.81 13.16 -7.27
CA ASN A 85 -8.26 11.86 -7.76
C ASN A 85 -8.86 12.06 -9.16
N ARG A 86 -8.19 11.55 -10.18
CA ARG A 86 -8.66 11.54 -11.57
C ARG A 86 -8.69 10.12 -12.08
N GLU A 87 -9.89 9.60 -12.17
CA GLU A 87 -10.14 8.27 -12.70
C GLU A 87 -10.06 8.23 -14.22
N VAL A 88 -9.58 7.12 -14.77
CA VAL A 88 -9.61 6.83 -16.21
C VAL A 88 -10.37 5.53 -16.46
N GLN A 89 -11.11 5.49 -17.58
CA GLN A 89 -11.88 4.33 -17.97
C GLN A 89 -11.03 3.34 -18.78
N PRO A 90 -11.36 2.03 -18.73
CA PRO A 90 -12.40 1.38 -17.92
C PRO A 90 -12.01 1.18 -16.45
N GLU A 91 -10.72 1.22 -16.10
CA GLU A 91 -10.18 0.99 -14.76
C GLU A 91 -8.82 1.66 -14.59
N GLY A 92 -8.67 2.45 -13.53
CA GLY A 92 -7.39 3.07 -13.16
C GLY A 92 -7.52 4.53 -12.76
N GLN A 93 -6.37 5.14 -12.54
CA GLN A 93 -6.21 6.58 -12.28
C GLN A 93 -5.35 7.21 -13.38
N ALA A 94 -5.40 8.54 -13.49
CA ALA A 94 -4.51 9.27 -14.38
C ALA A 94 -3.05 8.85 -14.11
N PRO A 95 -2.34 8.35 -15.14
CA PRO A 95 -1.05 7.74 -14.93
C PRO A 95 0.04 8.78 -14.65
N ILE A 96 0.95 8.45 -13.74
CA ILE A 96 2.20 9.18 -13.59
C ILE A 96 3.14 8.89 -14.78
N PRO A 97 4.03 9.85 -15.12
CA PRO A 97 4.95 9.68 -16.24
C PRO A 97 5.92 8.50 -16.06
N ALA A 98 6.29 7.85 -17.18
CA ALA A 98 7.24 6.74 -17.16
C ALA A 98 8.63 7.14 -16.60
N ASN A 99 9.07 8.38 -16.86
CA ASN A 99 10.35 8.93 -16.41
C ASN A 99 10.31 9.52 -14.99
N MET A 100 9.18 9.42 -14.28
CA MET A 100 9.12 9.87 -12.90
C MET A 100 10.07 9.04 -12.04
N ILE A 101 10.88 9.73 -11.23
CA ILE A 101 11.72 9.09 -10.22
C ILE A 101 10.81 8.71 -9.05
N THR A 102 10.73 7.42 -8.76
CA THR A 102 9.92 6.87 -7.67
C THR A 102 10.78 6.09 -6.69
N ILE A 103 10.35 5.99 -5.44
CA ILE A 103 11.07 5.23 -4.40
C ILE A 103 11.43 3.81 -4.86
N PRO A 104 10.51 3.00 -5.43
CA PRO A 104 10.86 1.65 -5.84
C PRO A 104 11.90 1.62 -6.96
N LYS A 105 11.92 2.58 -7.90
CA LYS A 105 12.97 2.66 -8.92
C LYS A 105 14.34 2.89 -8.30
N LEU A 106 14.46 3.86 -7.37
CA LEU A 106 15.71 4.15 -6.68
C LEU A 106 16.19 2.97 -5.84
N LEU A 107 15.29 2.33 -5.11
CA LEU A 107 15.64 1.17 -4.29
C LEU A 107 16.03 -0.04 -5.14
N LYS A 108 15.39 -0.23 -6.29
CA LYS A 108 15.77 -1.26 -7.25
C LYS A 108 17.18 -1.04 -7.82
N GLU A 109 17.54 0.20 -8.16
CA GLU A 109 18.90 0.57 -8.55
C GLU A 109 19.92 0.32 -7.43
N ALA A 110 19.49 0.45 -6.16
CA ALA A 110 20.31 0.12 -4.99
C ALA A 110 20.33 -1.40 -4.67
N GLY A 111 19.71 -2.25 -5.48
CA GLY A 111 19.75 -3.71 -5.33
C GLY A 111 18.67 -4.31 -4.45
N TYR A 112 17.64 -3.55 -4.08
CA TYR A 112 16.48 -4.07 -3.34
C TYR A 112 15.53 -4.84 -4.25
N ALA A 113 14.99 -5.94 -3.74
CA ALA A 113 13.75 -6.50 -4.28
C ALA A 113 12.58 -5.62 -3.85
N THR A 114 11.68 -5.29 -4.78
CA THR A 114 10.59 -4.34 -4.53
C THR A 114 9.22 -5.00 -4.67
N GLY A 115 8.39 -4.92 -3.63
CA GLY A 115 7.04 -5.47 -3.64
C GLY A 115 6.01 -4.48 -3.13
N MET A 116 4.85 -4.45 -3.78
CA MET A 116 3.73 -3.62 -3.38
C MET A 116 2.45 -4.45 -3.24
N PHE A 117 1.77 -4.31 -2.10
CA PHE A 117 0.62 -5.14 -1.75
C PHE A 117 -0.52 -4.28 -1.19
N GLY A 118 -1.54 -4.00 -2.03
CA GLY A 118 -2.66 -3.15 -1.66
C GLY A 118 -3.16 -2.24 -2.77
N LYS A 119 -3.52 -0.99 -2.43
CA LYS A 119 -4.13 0.00 -3.31
C LYS A 119 -3.05 0.89 -3.95
N TRP A 120 -2.97 0.88 -5.29
CA TRP A 120 -2.02 1.72 -6.03
C TRP A 120 -2.56 3.13 -6.30
N GLY A 121 -3.29 3.34 -7.37
CA GLY A 121 -3.95 4.59 -7.68
C GLY A 121 -3.11 5.67 -8.36
N LEU A 122 -2.02 5.33 -9.03
CA LEU A 122 -1.17 6.25 -9.78
C LEU A 122 -1.02 5.88 -11.27
N GLY A 123 -1.94 5.04 -11.77
CA GLY A 123 -1.98 4.61 -13.15
C GLY A 123 -3.18 3.76 -13.46
N ALA A 124 -3.19 3.23 -14.66
CA ALA A 124 -4.14 2.25 -15.16
C ALA A 124 -3.38 1.02 -15.66
N PRO A 125 -4.01 -0.15 -15.74
CA PRO A 125 -3.39 -1.33 -16.31
C PRO A 125 -2.81 -1.06 -17.69
N GLY A 126 -1.53 -1.38 -17.90
CA GLY A 126 -0.80 -1.16 -19.15
C GLY A 126 -0.37 0.29 -19.42
N SER A 127 -0.67 1.24 -18.54
CA SER A 127 -0.23 2.63 -18.69
C SER A 127 1.21 2.86 -18.22
N SER A 128 1.75 4.07 -18.48
CA SER A 128 3.05 4.47 -17.94
C SER A 128 3.09 4.43 -16.41
N GLY A 129 1.95 4.65 -15.75
CA GLY A 129 1.80 4.62 -14.30
C GLY A 129 1.42 3.25 -13.72
N ASP A 130 1.36 2.19 -14.53
CA ASP A 130 1.15 0.83 -14.02
C ASP A 130 2.25 0.46 -13.03
N PRO A 131 1.95 -0.20 -11.90
CA PRO A 131 2.96 -0.62 -10.93
C PRO A 131 4.19 -1.30 -11.54
N VAL A 132 4.01 -2.21 -12.50
CA VAL A 132 5.10 -2.91 -13.17
C VAL A 132 6.04 -1.98 -13.94
N ASN A 133 5.54 -0.82 -14.40
CA ASN A 133 6.30 0.21 -15.10
C ASN A 133 6.93 1.24 -14.15
N GLN A 134 6.61 1.17 -12.85
CA GLN A 134 7.05 2.13 -11.84
C GLN A 134 8.08 1.57 -10.84
N GLY A 135 8.69 0.42 -11.18
CA GLY A 135 9.83 -0.13 -10.43
C GLY A 135 9.46 -1.23 -9.42
N TRP A 136 8.22 -1.71 -9.42
CA TRP A 136 7.83 -2.85 -8.61
C TRP A 136 8.16 -4.17 -9.30
N ASP A 137 8.89 -5.07 -8.62
CA ASP A 137 9.15 -6.43 -9.09
C ASP A 137 7.92 -7.31 -8.90
N GLU A 138 7.16 -7.06 -7.83
CA GLU A 138 5.90 -7.73 -7.55
C GLU A 138 4.85 -6.72 -7.10
N PHE A 139 3.67 -6.80 -7.70
CA PHE A 139 2.48 -6.07 -7.32
C PHE A 139 1.30 -7.03 -7.14
N PHE A 140 0.60 -6.92 -6.01
CA PHE A 140 -0.66 -7.62 -5.83
C PHE A 140 -1.68 -6.71 -5.14
N GLY A 141 -2.82 -6.45 -5.79
CA GLY A 141 -3.85 -5.61 -5.20
C GLY A 141 -4.75 -4.90 -6.21
N TYR A 142 -5.16 -3.70 -5.84
CA TYR A 142 -6.03 -2.83 -6.61
C TYR A 142 -5.21 -1.83 -7.44
N ASN A 143 -5.35 -1.85 -8.74
CA ASN A 143 -4.79 -0.81 -9.60
C ASN A 143 -5.62 0.48 -9.52
N CYS A 144 -6.95 0.36 -9.49
CA CYS A 144 -7.91 1.46 -9.46
C CYS A 144 -8.37 1.78 -8.03
N GLN A 145 -8.44 3.07 -7.68
CA GLN A 145 -8.93 3.50 -6.37
C GLN A 145 -10.42 3.23 -6.16
N ARG A 146 -11.25 3.43 -7.18
CA ARG A 146 -12.70 3.15 -7.10
C ARG A 146 -12.96 1.67 -6.82
N GLN A 147 -12.23 0.77 -7.45
CA GLN A 147 -12.35 -0.66 -7.21
C GLN A 147 -11.97 -1.02 -5.76
N ALA A 148 -11.02 -0.30 -5.17
CA ALA A 148 -10.62 -0.48 -3.77
C ALA A 148 -11.64 0.01 -2.74
N HIS A 149 -12.81 0.49 -3.17
CA HIS A 149 -13.94 0.81 -2.30
C HIS A 149 -14.85 -0.40 -2.05
N THR A 150 -14.52 -1.59 -2.53
CA THR A 150 -15.08 -2.85 -2.08
C THR A 150 -13.98 -3.77 -1.63
N PHE A 151 -14.15 -4.41 -0.46
CA PHE A 151 -13.18 -5.36 0.08
C PHE A 151 -13.49 -6.82 -0.28
N TYR A 152 -14.59 -7.02 -1.03
CA TYR A 152 -14.97 -8.28 -1.68
C TYR A 152 -15.05 -8.08 -3.19
N PRO A 153 -13.89 -7.84 -3.87
CA PRO A 153 -13.86 -7.49 -5.28
C PRO A 153 -14.10 -8.70 -6.19
N LYS A 154 -14.46 -8.41 -7.44
CA LYS A 154 -14.56 -9.44 -8.49
C LYS A 154 -13.22 -9.76 -9.13
N HIS A 155 -12.20 -8.95 -8.92
CA HIS A 155 -10.83 -9.21 -9.34
C HIS A 155 -9.83 -8.35 -8.56
N LEU A 156 -8.59 -8.80 -8.55
CA LEU A 156 -7.39 -8.06 -8.19
C LEU A 156 -6.38 -8.17 -9.34
N TRP A 157 -5.27 -7.51 -9.21
CA TRP A 157 -4.16 -7.60 -10.14
C TRP A 157 -2.96 -8.27 -9.49
N HIS A 158 -2.27 -9.15 -10.20
CA HIS A 158 -0.97 -9.68 -9.86
C HIS A 158 -0.02 -9.31 -11.00
N ASN A 159 0.78 -8.29 -10.79
CA ASN A 159 1.52 -7.60 -11.86
C ASN A 159 0.55 -7.13 -12.96
N ASP A 160 0.76 -7.54 -14.20
CA ASP A 160 -0.08 -7.28 -15.38
C ASP A 160 -1.22 -8.31 -15.58
N ASN A 161 -1.33 -9.29 -14.68
CA ASN A 161 -2.33 -10.34 -14.77
C ASN A 161 -3.54 -10.07 -13.89
N LYS A 162 -4.72 -10.09 -14.50
CA LYS A 162 -6.00 -9.97 -13.78
C LYS A 162 -6.33 -11.29 -13.09
N VAL A 163 -6.41 -11.27 -11.76
CA VAL A 163 -6.82 -12.40 -10.93
C VAL A 163 -8.32 -12.30 -10.68
N MET A 164 -9.09 -13.14 -11.33
CA MET A 164 -10.55 -13.15 -11.18
C MET A 164 -10.96 -13.76 -9.83
N LEU A 165 -11.92 -13.10 -9.17
CA LEU A 165 -12.51 -13.49 -7.91
C LEU A 165 -14.04 -13.56 -8.03
N ASP A 166 -14.69 -14.20 -7.08
CA ASP A 166 -16.13 -14.39 -7.07
C ASP A 166 -16.93 -13.31 -6.31
N GLY A 167 -16.22 -12.31 -5.76
CA GLY A 167 -16.81 -11.29 -4.89
C GLY A 167 -17.08 -11.73 -3.46
N LYS A 168 -16.59 -12.91 -3.04
CA LYS A 168 -16.75 -13.48 -1.68
C LYS A 168 -15.46 -13.49 -0.88
N ALA A 169 -14.32 -13.51 -1.57
CA ALA A 169 -13.02 -13.50 -0.91
C ALA A 169 -12.72 -12.10 -0.35
N TYR A 170 -12.37 -12.03 0.93
CA TYR A 170 -11.91 -10.78 1.57
C TYR A 170 -10.52 -10.41 1.05
N SER A 171 -10.44 -9.28 0.38
CA SER A 171 -9.22 -8.88 -0.33
C SER A 171 -8.03 -8.65 0.59
N HIS A 172 -8.28 -8.19 1.83
CA HIS A 172 -7.21 -7.93 2.78
C HIS A 172 -6.42 -9.20 3.12
N ASP A 173 -7.11 -10.34 3.30
CA ASP A 173 -6.46 -11.64 3.55
C ASP A 173 -5.60 -12.08 2.38
N LEU A 174 -6.10 -11.90 1.14
CA LEU A 174 -5.35 -12.25 -0.06
C LEU A 174 -4.09 -11.37 -0.20
N ILE A 175 -4.25 -10.06 0.03
CA ILE A 175 -3.16 -9.07 -0.03
C ILE A 175 -2.12 -9.37 1.06
N GLN A 176 -2.56 -9.62 2.30
CA GLN A 176 -1.68 -9.97 3.42
C GLN A 176 -0.90 -11.26 3.14
N LYS A 177 -1.58 -12.29 2.65
CA LYS A 177 -0.95 -13.57 2.29
C LYS A 177 0.18 -13.38 1.28
N GLN A 178 -0.06 -12.56 0.25
CA GLN A 178 0.93 -12.29 -0.79
C GLN A 178 2.09 -11.44 -0.27
N ALA A 179 1.81 -10.43 0.55
CA ALA A 179 2.83 -9.62 1.21
C ALA A 179 3.75 -10.45 2.10
N LEU A 180 3.17 -11.32 2.94
CA LEU A 180 3.95 -12.19 3.81
C LEU A 180 4.76 -13.22 3.01
N LYS A 181 4.23 -13.71 1.87
CA LYS A 181 4.99 -14.56 0.96
C LYS A 181 6.21 -13.84 0.41
N PHE A 182 6.04 -12.63 -0.14
CA PHE A 182 7.13 -11.82 -0.66
C PHE A 182 8.22 -11.56 0.40
N ILE A 183 7.85 -11.20 1.61
CA ILE A 183 8.78 -10.95 2.72
C ILE A 183 9.60 -12.21 3.03
N ARG A 184 8.95 -13.39 3.11
CA ARG A 184 9.65 -14.66 3.37
C ARG A 184 10.60 -15.04 2.25
N ASP A 185 10.15 -14.91 1.00
CA ASP A 185 10.93 -15.27 -0.18
C ASP A 185 12.18 -14.38 -0.34
N ASN A 186 12.12 -13.14 0.14
CA ASN A 186 13.19 -12.16 0.05
C ASN A 186 13.98 -11.95 1.35
N ALA A 187 13.71 -12.70 2.42
CA ALA A 187 14.31 -12.49 3.75
C ALA A 187 15.85 -12.52 3.80
N LYS A 188 16.51 -13.11 2.80
CA LYS A 188 17.97 -13.26 2.72
C LYS A 188 18.66 -12.17 1.88
N LYS A 189 17.94 -11.22 1.36
CA LYS A 189 18.45 -10.09 0.55
C LYS A 189 17.69 -8.81 0.90
N PRO A 190 18.26 -7.62 0.64
CA PRO A 190 17.54 -6.38 0.86
C PRO A 190 16.22 -6.36 0.09
N PHE A 191 15.13 -6.01 0.77
CA PHE A 191 13.83 -5.83 0.14
C PHE A 191 13.11 -4.58 0.64
N PHE A 192 12.27 -4.03 -0.21
CA PHE A 192 11.31 -2.99 0.09
C PHE A 192 9.91 -3.53 -0.14
N ALA A 193 9.14 -3.67 0.92
CA ALA A 193 7.73 -4.04 0.88
C ALA A 193 6.86 -2.81 1.22
N TYR A 194 6.07 -2.35 0.25
CA TYR A 194 5.09 -1.30 0.44
C TYR A 194 3.70 -1.92 0.57
N LEU A 195 3.06 -1.67 1.70
CA LEU A 195 1.76 -2.22 2.05
C LEU A 195 0.73 -1.08 2.20
N PRO A 196 0.23 -0.50 1.10
CA PRO A 196 -0.85 0.49 1.13
C PRO A 196 -2.20 -0.23 1.29
N ILE A 197 -2.50 -0.65 2.51
CA ILE A 197 -3.71 -1.39 2.84
C ILE A 197 -4.95 -0.52 2.70
N THR A 198 -6.07 -1.14 2.33
CA THR A 198 -7.34 -0.42 2.04
C THR A 198 -8.17 -0.13 3.27
N ILE A 199 -7.97 -0.85 4.35
CA ILE A 199 -8.70 -0.67 5.60
C ILE A 199 -8.08 0.48 6.42
N PRO A 200 -8.91 1.22 7.22
CA PRO A 200 -10.36 1.10 7.40
C PRO A 200 -11.21 2.02 6.50
N HIS A 201 -10.80 2.30 5.27
CA HIS A 201 -11.50 3.17 4.32
C HIS A 201 -13.02 2.86 4.22
N ALA A 202 -13.78 3.82 3.75
CA ALA A 202 -15.24 3.93 3.83
C ALA A 202 -16.10 2.78 3.27
N ALA A 203 -15.57 1.72 2.65
CA ALA A 203 -16.33 0.50 2.43
C ALA A 203 -16.70 -0.18 3.76
N MET A 204 -15.83 -0.04 4.78
CA MET A 204 -16.01 -0.58 6.14
C MET A 204 -16.46 -2.04 6.19
N GLN A 205 -16.17 -2.80 5.14
CA GLN A 205 -16.48 -4.22 5.07
C GLN A 205 -15.44 -5.02 5.86
N CYS A 206 -15.91 -5.97 6.65
CA CYS A 206 -15.06 -6.82 7.46
C CYS A 206 -15.71 -8.21 7.59
N PRO A 207 -14.96 -9.30 7.70
CA PRO A 207 -15.50 -10.61 8.05
C PRO A 207 -16.27 -10.55 9.37
N GLU A 208 -17.41 -11.25 9.43
CA GLU A 208 -18.29 -11.19 10.62
C GLU A 208 -17.58 -11.73 11.88
N GLU A 209 -16.71 -12.71 11.74
CA GLU A 209 -15.89 -13.23 12.84
C GLU A 209 -15.00 -12.18 13.51
N ASP A 210 -14.56 -11.18 12.75
CA ASP A 210 -13.72 -10.08 13.26
C ASP A 210 -14.57 -8.97 13.87
N VAL A 211 -15.81 -8.77 13.40
CA VAL A 211 -16.74 -7.73 13.89
C VAL A 211 -17.51 -8.17 15.12
N ALA A 212 -17.94 -9.43 15.19
CA ALA A 212 -18.84 -9.95 16.22
C ALA A 212 -18.40 -9.63 17.67
N PRO A 213 -17.12 -9.72 18.05
CA PRO A 213 -16.66 -9.33 19.41
C PRO A 213 -16.94 -7.85 19.73
N PHE A 214 -16.86 -6.98 18.71
CA PHE A 214 -17.07 -5.54 18.86
C PHE A 214 -18.54 -5.16 18.90
N ARG A 215 -19.43 -5.85 18.18
CA ARG A 215 -20.90 -5.62 18.28
C ARG A 215 -21.36 -5.76 19.73
N LYS A 216 -20.96 -6.84 20.40
CA LYS A 216 -21.30 -7.08 21.81
C LYS A 216 -20.70 -6.02 22.73
N LYS A 217 -19.50 -5.53 22.44
CA LYS A 217 -18.81 -4.53 23.26
C LYS A 217 -19.34 -3.12 23.06
N PHE A 218 -19.86 -2.82 21.87
CA PHE A 218 -20.31 -1.49 21.46
C PHE A 218 -21.72 -1.51 20.84
N PRO A 219 -22.75 -1.95 21.58
CA PRO A 219 -24.11 -2.08 21.06
C PRO A 219 -24.68 -0.77 20.52
N GLN A 220 -24.19 0.39 20.99
CA GLN A 220 -24.63 1.71 20.52
C GLN A 220 -24.24 2.00 19.06
N PHE A 221 -23.40 1.19 18.45
CA PHE A 221 -22.98 1.32 17.03
C PHE A 221 -23.56 0.21 16.15
N GLU A 222 -24.40 -0.67 16.68
CA GLU A 222 -24.89 -1.87 15.97
C GLU A 222 -25.57 -1.53 14.65
N ASP A 223 -26.33 -0.42 14.59
CA ASP A 223 -27.03 0.04 13.37
C ASP A 223 -26.11 0.77 12.36
N LYS A 224 -24.83 0.91 12.65
CA LYS A 224 -23.86 1.69 11.86
C LYS A 224 -22.74 0.85 11.26
N ILE A 225 -22.80 -0.46 11.45
CA ILE A 225 -21.77 -1.40 11.01
C ILE A 225 -22.32 -2.33 9.92
#